data_a1bf28d9d8f817ea188bdf2d2824d5c5
#
_entry.id   a1bf28d9d8f817ea188bdf2d2824d5c5
#
_cell.length_a   1.000
_cell.length_b   1.000
_cell.length_c   1.000
_cell.angle_alpha   90.00
_cell.angle_beta   90.00
_cell.angle_gamma   90.00
#
_symmetry.space_group_name_H-M   'P 1'
#
loop_
_entity.id
_entity.type
_entity.pdbx_description
1 polymer ?
#
loop_
_entity_poly.entity_id
_entity_poly.type
_entity_poly.pdbx_seq_one_letter_code
_entity_poly.pdbx_strand_id
1 'polypeptide(L)'
;MTKYIFVTGGVVSGLGKGITAASLGRLLKTRGLKVAAQKLDPYINVDPGTMSPYQHGEVYVTEDGAETDLDLGHYERFIDEDLNKYSNLTTGKVYWNVLNKERRGEYLGSTVQVIPHITNEIKEFVYRVGKQTDADVVITEIGGTIGDIESQPFLEAVRQISLEVGQENSLFIHVTLVPFLRGSDEHKSKPTQHSVKELQGMGIRPDIIVLRCDEPLEPSIFRKISMFCNVKPDCVIENITLPCLYEAPLMLEASNFSSVVCRELAIDAPAPDLTEWSDMVSRIKSREHTVKIGLVGKYVQLHDAYLSVAEALRHAGYALGTDVDIEWIDSETLHEDNYCAALEALDGIIVPGGFGGRGIDGMILAVRYAREHRVPFFGICLGMQIATIEFARHAAGIADAHSSEFDEQCRHKVIDFMPGQSDDIDKGGTLRLGAYPCRIQPGTTMARCYGTLEISERHRHRYEFNNEFRDALTAAGLTLSGLSPDGRLVETVELSDLPFFVGVQYHPEFKSRPNRAHPLFRGFIAAALAGQGGNNV
;
A
#
# COMPACT_ATOMS: atom_id res chain seq x y z
N MET A 1 -8.13 11.32 -26.72
CA MET A 1 -6.70 10.93 -26.71
C MET A 1 -6.25 10.99 -25.26
N THR A 2 -5.60 9.95 -24.76
CA THR A 2 -5.09 9.90 -23.37
C THR A 2 -4.08 11.01 -23.11
N LYS A 3 -4.21 11.69 -21.98
CA LYS A 3 -3.26 12.71 -21.49
C LYS A 3 -2.27 12.07 -20.53
N TYR A 4 -1.01 12.49 -20.55
CA TYR A 4 0.07 11.95 -19.73
C TYR A 4 0.62 13.00 -18.77
N ILE A 5 0.60 12.71 -17.49
CA ILE A 5 1.16 13.57 -16.43
C ILE A 5 2.35 12.86 -15.82
N PHE A 6 3.51 13.49 -15.85
CA PHE A 6 4.74 12.97 -15.28
C PHE A 6 5.08 13.72 -13.99
N VAL A 7 5.15 13.01 -12.87
CA VAL A 7 5.49 13.58 -11.57
C VAL A 7 6.94 13.24 -11.24
N THR A 8 7.78 14.25 -11.20
CA THR A 8 9.21 14.15 -10.86
C THR A 8 9.47 14.81 -9.51
N GLY A 9 10.58 14.48 -8.86
CA GLY A 9 10.96 15.11 -7.61
C GLY A 9 12.43 15.47 -7.53
N GLY A 10 12.74 16.46 -6.74
CA GLY A 10 14.11 16.89 -6.55
C GLY A 10 14.39 17.36 -5.15
N VAL A 11 15.67 17.62 -4.85
CA VAL A 11 16.25 18.02 -3.57
C VAL A 11 16.50 16.85 -2.62
N VAL A 12 15.44 16.11 -2.19
CA VAL A 12 15.56 14.94 -1.30
C VAL A 12 14.50 13.91 -1.65
N SER A 13 14.69 12.66 -1.23
CA SER A 13 13.67 11.62 -1.25
C SER A 13 12.58 11.87 -0.19
N GLY A 14 11.42 11.20 -0.31
CA GLY A 14 10.36 11.32 0.70
C GLY A 14 9.58 12.64 0.67
N LEU A 15 9.66 13.44 -0.41
CA LEU A 15 8.95 14.73 -0.55
C LEU A 15 7.43 14.60 -0.73
N GLY A 16 6.90 13.37 -0.81
CA GLY A 16 5.47 13.16 -1.04
C GLY A 16 5.05 13.32 -2.51
N LYS A 17 5.91 12.91 -3.46
CA LYS A 17 5.53 12.75 -4.88
C LYS A 17 4.31 11.87 -5.03
N GLY A 18 4.32 10.68 -4.38
CA GLY A 18 3.22 9.72 -4.40
C GLY A 18 1.91 10.33 -3.91
N ILE A 19 1.95 11.04 -2.79
CA ILE A 19 0.76 11.73 -2.25
C ILE A 19 0.27 12.85 -3.16
N THR A 20 1.18 13.59 -3.79
CA THR A 20 0.82 14.62 -4.78
C THR A 20 0.15 13.99 -6.00
N ALA A 21 0.72 12.89 -6.53
CA ALA A 21 0.16 12.13 -7.65
C ALA A 21 -1.20 11.52 -7.30
N ALA A 22 -1.32 10.88 -6.14
CA ALA A 22 -2.56 10.27 -5.63
C ALA A 22 -3.66 11.32 -5.41
N SER A 23 -3.31 12.47 -4.81
CA SER A 23 -4.24 13.59 -4.61
C SER A 23 -4.74 14.16 -5.93
N LEU A 24 -3.83 14.36 -6.90
CA LEU A 24 -4.23 14.78 -8.24
C LEU A 24 -5.14 13.76 -8.91
N GLY A 25 -4.82 12.48 -8.78
CA GLY A 25 -5.67 11.40 -9.29
C GLY A 25 -7.08 11.45 -8.72
N ARG A 26 -7.22 11.67 -7.41
CA ARG A 26 -8.52 11.87 -6.75
C ARG A 26 -9.26 13.09 -7.31
N LEU A 27 -8.57 14.23 -7.41
CA LEU A 27 -9.15 15.47 -7.93
C LEU A 27 -9.66 15.32 -9.37
N LEU A 28 -8.87 14.68 -10.24
CA LEU A 28 -9.28 14.45 -11.63
C LEU A 28 -10.44 13.44 -11.75
N LYS A 29 -10.43 12.40 -10.91
CA LYS A 29 -11.55 11.44 -10.85
C LYS A 29 -12.85 12.12 -10.43
N THR A 30 -12.83 13.03 -9.45
CA THR A 30 -14.02 13.77 -9.02
C THR A 30 -14.51 14.81 -10.02
N ARG A 31 -13.72 15.09 -11.06
CA ARG A 31 -14.13 15.82 -12.26
C ARG A 31 -14.78 14.93 -13.34
N GLY A 32 -14.92 13.63 -13.07
CA GLY A 32 -15.51 12.67 -13.98
C GLY A 32 -14.54 12.04 -14.99
N LEU A 33 -13.21 12.22 -14.81
CA LEU A 33 -12.19 11.63 -15.66
C LEU A 33 -11.81 10.23 -15.20
N LYS A 34 -11.54 9.32 -16.14
CA LYS A 34 -10.92 8.02 -15.88
C LYS A 34 -9.41 8.21 -15.70
N VAL A 35 -8.92 7.91 -14.51
CA VAL A 35 -7.51 8.12 -14.14
C VAL A 35 -6.82 6.79 -13.91
N ALA A 36 -5.67 6.59 -14.52
CA ALA A 36 -4.74 5.51 -14.20
C ALA A 36 -3.49 6.09 -13.53
N ALA A 37 -2.99 5.41 -12.49
CA ALA A 37 -1.76 5.77 -11.81
C ALA A 37 -0.67 4.72 -12.04
N GLN A 38 0.57 5.17 -12.15
CA GLN A 38 1.73 4.34 -12.43
C GLN A 38 2.97 4.86 -11.71
N LYS A 39 3.82 3.93 -11.25
CA LYS A 39 5.13 4.23 -10.67
C LYS A 39 6.26 3.59 -11.46
N LEU A 40 7.32 4.35 -11.70
CA LEU A 40 8.57 3.90 -12.30
C LEU A 40 9.67 3.92 -11.22
N ASP A 41 10.15 2.75 -10.81
CA ASP A 41 11.14 2.61 -9.75
C ASP A 41 12.54 2.35 -10.29
N PRO A 42 13.54 3.16 -9.91
CA PRO A 42 14.86 3.10 -10.52
C PRO A 42 15.77 1.97 -9.98
N TYR A 43 15.32 1.13 -9.06
CA TYR A 43 16.13 0.03 -8.54
C TYR A 43 16.19 -1.17 -9.52
N ILE A 44 17.25 -2.00 -9.35
CA ILE A 44 17.58 -3.14 -10.24
C ILE A 44 16.79 -4.41 -9.90
N ASN A 45 16.09 -4.48 -8.78
CA ASN A 45 15.23 -5.62 -8.48
C ASN A 45 14.13 -5.74 -9.55
N VAL A 46 13.82 -6.98 -9.97
CA VAL A 46 12.74 -7.22 -10.95
C VAL A 46 11.38 -6.79 -10.39
N ASP A 47 11.17 -7.09 -9.12
CA ASP A 47 10.05 -6.64 -8.30
C ASP A 47 10.48 -6.54 -6.82
N PRO A 48 9.67 -5.95 -5.93
CA PRO A 48 10.02 -5.85 -4.51
C PRO A 48 9.76 -7.13 -3.71
N GLY A 49 9.25 -8.21 -4.31
CA GLY A 49 8.82 -9.43 -3.60
C GLY A 49 9.90 -10.10 -2.76
N THR A 50 11.18 -9.97 -3.16
CA THR A 50 12.33 -10.51 -2.43
C THR A 50 13.05 -9.48 -1.56
N MET A 51 12.57 -8.24 -1.51
CA MET A 51 13.22 -7.16 -0.75
C MET A 51 12.86 -7.25 0.74
N SER A 52 13.79 -6.81 1.58
CA SER A 52 13.54 -6.75 3.01
C SER A 52 12.54 -5.64 3.35
N PRO A 53 11.46 -5.92 4.12
CA PRO A 53 10.54 -4.90 4.57
C PRO A 53 11.20 -3.77 5.39
N TYR A 54 12.34 -4.03 6.03
CA TYR A 54 13.12 -3.01 6.74
C TYR A 54 13.79 -1.98 5.82
N GLN A 55 13.98 -2.28 4.54
CA GLN A 55 14.61 -1.37 3.58
C GLN A 55 13.60 -0.68 2.68
N HIS A 56 12.50 -1.34 2.36
CA HIS A 56 11.55 -0.89 1.35
C HIS A 56 10.11 -0.65 1.86
N GLY A 57 9.84 -0.99 3.12
CA GLY A 57 8.48 -1.02 3.62
C GLY A 57 7.71 -2.25 3.12
N GLU A 58 6.39 -2.18 3.11
CA GLU A 58 5.55 -3.30 2.68
C GLU A 58 5.66 -3.59 1.18
N VAL A 59 5.48 -4.85 0.81
CA VAL A 59 5.25 -5.26 -0.58
C VAL A 59 3.75 -5.22 -0.83
N TYR A 60 3.32 -4.29 -1.68
CA TYR A 60 1.91 -4.13 -2.04
C TYR A 60 1.54 -5.06 -3.19
N VAL A 61 0.42 -5.78 -3.10
CA VAL A 61 -0.03 -6.73 -4.13
C VAL A 61 -1.26 -6.19 -4.83
N THR A 62 -1.19 -6.12 -6.17
CA THR A 62 -2.31 -5.69 -7.02
C THR A 62 -3.37 -6.78 -7.18
N GLU A 63 -4.54 -6.42 -7.73
CA GLU A 63 -5.64 -7.35 -7.96
C GLU A 63 -5.22 -8.54 -8.86
N ASP A 64 -4.39 -8.30 -9.87
CA ASP A 64 -3.87 -9.31 -10.81
C ASP A 64 -2.55 -9.97 -10.38
N GLY A 65 -2.13 -9.77 -9.11
CA GLY A 65 -1.03 -10.51 -8.47
C GLY A 65 0.37 -9.97 -8.73
N ALA A 66 0.54 -8.71 -9.11
CA ALA A 66 1.86 -8.11 -9.14
C ALA A 66 2.31 -7.69 -7.75
N GLU A 67 3.54 -8.04 -7.38
CA GLU A 67 4.24 -7.50 -6.21
C GLU A 67 4.82 -6.14 -6.60
N THR A 68 4.51 -5.11 -5.82
CA THR A 68 4.77 -3.71 -6.18
C THR A 68 5.21 -2.89 -4.97
N ASP A 69 5.68 -1.67 -5.25
CA ASP A 69 6.04 -0.68 -4.23
C ASP A 69 4.82 -0.21 -3.43
N LEU A 70 5.04 0.20 -2.18
CA LEU A 70 4.01 0.66 -1.24
C LEU A 70 3.23 1.90 -1.72
N ASP A 71 3.81 2.72 -2.61
CA ASP A 71 3.14 3.91 -3.16
C ASP A 71 1.88 3.56 -3.96
N LEU A 72 1.79 2.34 -4.53
CA LEU A 72 0.58 1.89 -5.19
C LEU A 72 -0.61 1.82 -4.21
N GLY A 73 -0.34 1.48 -2.95
CA GLY A 73 -1.34 1.56 -1.89
C GLY A 73 -1.88 2.99 -1.70
N HIS A 74 -1.02 4.01 -1.77
CA HIS A 74 -1.47 5.41 -1.73
C HIS A 74 -2.36 5.74 -2.93
N TYR A 75 -1.98 5.32 -4.14
CA TYR A 75 -2.81 5.58 -5.33
C TYR A 75 -4.18 4.93 -5.19
N GLU A 76 -4.26 3.66 -4.80
CA GLU A 76 -5.53 2.97 -4.62
C GLU A 76 -6.39 3.60 -3.52
N ARG A 77 -5.79 4.00 -2.40
CA ARG A 77 -6.51 4.64 -1.27
C ARG A 77 -7.11 5.99 -1.64
N PHE A 78 -6.40 6.81 -2.43
CA PHE A 78 -6.86 8.14 -2.82
C PHE A 78 -7.79 8.09 -4.03
N ILE A 79 -7.40 7.38 -5.08
CA ILE A 79 -8.14 7.33 -6.34
C ILE A 79 -9.38 6.44 -6.22
N ASP A 80 -9.36 5.44 -5.30
CA ASP A 80 -10.39 4.42 -5.13
C ASP A 80 -10.64 3.62 -6.42
N GLU A 81 -9.53 3.14 -7.00
CA GLU A 81 -9.49 2.23 -8.14
C GLU A 81 -8.48 1.12 -7.87
N ASP A 82 -8.77 -0.10 -8.29
CA ASP A 82 -7.82 -1.19 -8.18
C ASP A 82 -6.78 -1.10 -9.30
N LEU A 83 -5.50 -1.15 -8.93
CA LEU A 83 -4.38 -1.10 -9.84
C LEU A 83 -4.01 -2.51 -10.34
N ASN A 84 -3.18 -2.56 -11.38
CA ASN A 84 -2.78 -3.79 -12.03
C ASN A 84 -1.25 -3.83 -12.28
N LYS A 85 -0.76 -4.94 -12.84
CA LYS A 85 0.67 -5.18 -13.11
C LYS A 85 1.35 -4.14 -14.01
N TYR A 86 0.59 -3.30 -14.70
CA TYR A 86 1.14 -2.20 -15.50
C TYR A 86 1.23 -0.89 -14.71
N SER A 87 0.83 -0.90 -13.46
CA SER A 87 0.92 0.27 -12.58
C SER A 87 2.29 0.41 -11.90
N ASN A 88 3.17 -0.61 -11.98
CA ASN A 88 4.54 -0.53 -11.46
C ASN A 88 5.57 -1.13 -12.41
N LEU A 89 6.62 -0.38 -12.67
CA LEU A 89 7.75 -0.80 -13.52
C LEU A 89 9.07 -0.47 -12.83
N THR A 90 9.91 -1.50 -12.65
CA THR A 90 11.27 -1.34 -12.11
C THR A 90 12.30 -1.32 -13.22
N THR A 91 13.46 -0.72 -12.98
CA THR A 91 14.61 -0.81 -13.88
C THR A 91 14.97 -2.26 -14.16
N GLY A 92 15.00 -3.12 -13.13
CA GLY A 92 15.29 -4.54 -13.27
C GLY A 92 14.36 -5.25 -14.24
N LYS A 93 13.05 -5.00 -14.15
CA LYS A 93 12.06 -5.56 -15.08
C LYS A 93 12.26 -5.10 -16.52
N VAL A 94 12.59 -3.82 -16.72
CA VAL A 94 12.90 -3.28 -18.06
C VAL A 94 14.10 -3.99 -18.68
N TYR A 95 15.22 -4.05 -17.94
CA TYR A 95 16.43 -4.71 -18.43
C TYR A 95 16.22 -6.21 -18.65
N TRP A 96 15.52 -6.88 -17.74
CA TRP A 96 15.16 -8.29 -17.89
C TRP A 96 14.39 -8.57 -19.19
N ASN A 97 13.41 -7.75 -19.50
CA ASN A 97 12.62 -7.87 -20.72
C ASN A 97 13.48 -7.64 -21.97
N VAL A 98 14.30 -6.58 -21.99
CA VAL A 98 15.15 -6.25 -23.13
C VAL A 98 16.22 -7.33 -23.35
N LEU A 99 16.89 -7.83 -22.30
CA LEU A 99 17.87 -8.90 -22.40
C LEU A 99 17.25 -10.22 -22.88
N ASN A 100 16.05 -10.55 -22.42
CA ASN A 100 15.33 -11.73 -22.90
C ASN A 100 14.95 -11.60 -24.39
N LYS A 101 14.51 -10.44 -24.86
CA LYS A 101 14.24 -10.15 -26.27
C LYS A 101 15.53 -10.29 -27.11
N GLU A 102 16.65 -9.78 -26.60
CA GLU A 102 17.97 -9.92 -27.25
C GLU A 102 18.35 -11.39 -27.40
N ARG A 103 18.28 -12.17 -26.30
CA ARG A 103 18.62 -13.62 -26.32
C ARG A 103 17.74 -14.43 -27.27
N ARG A 104 16.49 -14.01 -27.52
CA ARG A 104 15.58 -14.62 -28.50
C ARG A 104 15.82 -14.16 -29.92
N GLY A 105 16.76 -13.21 -30.17
CA GLY A 105 17.06 -12.67 -31.48
C GLY A 105 16.03 -11.67 -32.03
N GLU A 106 15.17 -11.13 -31.19
CA GLU A 106 14.08 -10.22 -31.61
C GLU A 106 14.61 -8.90 -32.17
N TYR A 107 15.86 -8.53 -31.87
CA TYR A 107 16.50 -7.33 -32.40
C TYR A 107 17.28 -7.54 -33.72
N LEU A 108 17.17 -8.74 -34.33
CA LEU A 108 17.69 -9.06 -35.66
C LEU A 108 19.18 -8.70 -35.85
N GLY A 109 20.01 -8.87 -34.82
CA GLY A 109 21.46 -8.59 -34.86
C GLY A 109 21.84 -7.12 -34.64
N SER A 110 20.88 -6.23 -34.34
CA SER A 110 21.17 -4.84 -34.00
C SER A 110 21.93 -4.74 -32.66
N THR A 111 22.79 -3.74 -32.53
CA THR A 111 23.40 -3.40 -31.23
C THR A 111 22.34 -2.86 -30.29
N VAL A 112 22.10 -3.55 -29.17
CA VAL A 112 21.12 -3.13 -28.16
C VAL A 112 21.74 -2.08 -27.24
N GLN A 113 21.08 -0.93 -27.10
CA GLN A 113 21.54 0.24 -26.35
C GLN A 113 20.44 0.77 -25.43
N VAL A 114 20.80 1.65 -24.47
CA VAL A 114 19.81 2.31 -23.61
C VAL A 114 18.81 3.09 -24.46
N ILE A 115 19.30 3.87 -25.43
CA ILE A 115 18.48 4.52 -26.44
C ILE A 115 18.74 3.82 -27.78
N PRO A 116 17.72 3.27 -28.45
CA PRO A 116 16.29 3.40 -28.16
C PRO A 116 15.69 2.19 -27.39
N HIS A 117 16.41 1.11 -27.11
CA HIS A 117 15.80 -0.18 -26.72
C HIS A 117 15.20 -0.15 -25.31
N ILE A 118 15.97 0.34 -24.31
CA ILE A 118 15.48 0.49 -22.93
C ILE A 118 14.38 1.57 -22.88
N THR A 119 14.59 2.71 -23.53
CA THR A 119 13.60 3.80 -23.54
C THR A 119 12.30 3.39 -24.25
N ASN A 120 12.37 2.60 -25.32
CA ASN A 120 11.17 2.08 -26.00
C ASN A 120 10.39 1.10 -25.12
N GLU A 121 11.07 0.22 -24.37
CA GLU A 121 10.42 -0.69 -23.43
C GLU A 121 9.68 0.10 -22.34
N ILE A 122 10.29 1.15 -21.79
CA ILE A 122 9.65 2.03 -20.80
C ILE A 122 8.44 2.74 -21.41
N LYS A 123 8.58 3.33 -22.61
CA LYS A 123 7.49 4.03 -23.29
C LYS A 123 6.30 3.11 -23.56
N GLU A 124 6.58 1.89 -24.05
CA GLU A 124 5.53 0.90 -24.32
C GLU A 124 4.75 0.58 -23.03
N PHE A 125 5.45 0.46 -21.91
CA PHE A 125 4.83 0.19 -20.62
C PHE A 125 3.92 1.35 -20.18
N VAL A 126 4.38 2.61 -20.33
CA VAL A 126 3.58 3.81 -20.01
C VAL A 126 2.33 3.89 -20.90
N TYR A 127 2.47 3.63 -22.19
CA TYR A 127 1.32 3.64 -23.10
C TYR A 127 0.32 2.49 -22.81
N ARG A 128 0.83 1.34 -22.36
CA ARG A 128 0.01 0.14 -22.14
C ARG A 128 -0.99 0.32 -21.02
N VAL A 129 -0.62 0.96 -19.90
CA VAL A 129 -1.57 1.19 -18.80
C VAL A 129 -2.75 2.05 -19.27
N GLY A 130 -2.51 3.12 -20.02
CA GLY A 130 -3.58 3.98 -20.55
C GLY A 130 -4.53 3.24 -21.51
N LYS A 131 -3.97 2.38 -22.37
CA LYS A 131 -4.76 1.58 -23.32
C LYS A 131 -5.63 0.52 -22.63
N GLN A 132 -5.09 -0.14 -21.62
CA GLN A 132 -5.80 -1.23 -20.93
C GLN A 132 -6.90 -0.74 -20.00
N THR A 133 -6.72 0.41 -19.39
CA THR A 133 -7.69 1.01 -18.48
C THR A 133 -8.67 1.96 -19.19
N ASP A 134 -8.49 2.20 -20.48
CA ASP A 134 -9.24 3.21 -21.24
C ASP A 134 -9.22 4.57 -20.52
N ALA A 135 -8.04 4.93 -19.98
CA ALA A 135 -7.87 6.13 -19.17
C ALA A 135 -7.86 7.41 -20.01
N ASP A 136 -8.56 8.42 -19.52
CA ASP A 136 -8.46 9.80 -20.05
C ASP A 136 -7.12 10.41 -19.66
N VAL A 137 -6.63 10.11 -18.45
CA VAL A 137 -5.38 10.63 -17.90
C VAL A 137 -4.57 9.51 -17.26
N VAL A 138 -3.29 9.44 -17.62
CA VAL A 138 -2.29 8.56 -16.98
C VAL A 138 -1.35 9.43 -16.16
N ILE A 139 -1.28 9.21 -14.86
CA ILE A 139 -0.35 9.87 -13.94
C ILE A 139 0.81 8.90 -13.67
N THR A 140 2.01 9.26 -14.12
CA THR A 140 3.22 8.44 -13.93
C THR A 140 4.17 9.16 -12.98
N GLU A 141 4.41 8.58 -11.81
CA GLU A 141 5.43 9.04 -10.87
C GLU A 141 6.78 8.43 -11.22
N ILE A 142 7.82 9.26 -11.29
CA ILE A 142 9.19 8.83 -11.48
C ILE A 142 9.86 8.74 -10.10
N GLY A 143 10.26 7.53 -9.72
CA GLY A 143 10.99 7.26 -8.49
C GLY A 143 12.39 7.89 -8.48
N GLY A 144 12.96 8.01 -7.30
CA GLY A 144 14.26 8.66 -7.10
C GLY A 144 14.18 10.19 -7.09
N THR A 145 15.35 10.80 -7.12
CA THR A 145 15.54 12.26 -7.09
C THR A 145 16.16 12.70 -8.42
N ILE A 146 15.79 13.87 -8.90
CA ILE A 146 16.42 14.42 -10.12
C ILE A 146 17.92 14.55 -9.90
N GLY A 147 18.72 14.06 -10.87
CA GLY A 147 20.18 13.95 -10.78
C GLY A 147 20.68 12.53 -10.46
N ASP A 148 19.81 11.63 -9.95
CA ASP A 148 20.17 10.24 -9.72
C ASP A 148 20.42 9.52 -11.05
N ILE A 149 21.55 8.80 -11.16
CA ILE A 149 21.95 8.08 -12.38
C ILE A 149 20.89 7.02 -12.74
N GLU A 150 20.35 6.35 -11.75
CA GLU A 150 19.39 5.26 -11.89
C GLU A 150 18.08 5.71 -12.56
N SER A 151 17.69 6.97 -12.35
CA SER A 151 16.43 7.53 -12.90
C SER A 151 16.58 8.03 -14.33
N GLN A 152 17.79 8.19 -14.86
CA GLN A 152 18.03 8.80 -16.17
C GLN A 152 17.31 8.10 -17.33
N PRO A 153 17.27 6.77 -17.45
CA PRO A 153 16.53 6.10 -18.54
C PRO A 153 15.03 6.40 -18.52
N PHE A 154 14.44 6.51 -17.31
CA PHE A 154 13.03 6.88 -17.15
C PHE A 154 12.77 8.33 -17.58
N LEU A 155 13.62 9.27 -17.14
CA LEU A 155 13.51 10.68 -17.51
C LEU A 155 13.65 10.88 -19.03
N GLU A 156 14.61 10.19 -19.66
CA GLU A 156 14.77 10.21 -21.11
C GLU A 156 13.53 9.62 -21.83
N ALA A 157 12.98 8.51 -21.34
CA ALA A 157 11.79 7.91 -21.92
C ALA A 157 10.56 8.84 -21.84
N VAL A 158 10.31 9.47 -20.69
CA VAL A 158 9.15 10.38 -20.55
C VAL A 158 9.35 11.68 -21.34
N ARG A 159 10.60 12.16 -21.51
CA ARG A 159 10.92 13.24 -22.42
C ARG A 159 10.57 12.88 -23.88
N GLN A 160 10.90 11.65 -24.30
CA GLN A 160 10.54 11.15 -25.63
C GLN A 160 9.02 11.01 -25.79
N ILE A 161 8.30 10.51 -24.78
CA ILE A 161 6.82 10.46 -24.79
C ILE A 161 6.24 11.83 -25.04
N SER A 162 6.72 12.87 -24.34
CA SER A 162 6.24 14.23 -24.53
C SER A 162 6.42 14.75 -25.97
N LEU A 163 7.53 14.37 -26.64
CA LEU A 163 7.73 14.69 -28.05
C LEU A 163 6.78 13.92 -28.98
N GLU A 164 6.51 12.66 -28.66
CA GLU A 164 5.68 11.77 -29.49
C GLU A 164 4.18 12.13 -29.40
N VAL A 165 3.68 12.45 -28.21
CA VAL A 165 2.26 12.75 -28.01
C VAL A 165 1.91 14.22 -28.18
N GLY A 166 2.91 15.10 -28.18
CA GLY A 166 2.77 16.55 -28.21
C GLY A 166 2.61 17.18 -26.84
N GLN A 167 3.04 18.44 -26.72
CA GLN A 167 2.99 19.17 -25.43
C GLN A 167 1.57 19.38 -24.92
N GLU A 168 0.59 19.44 -25.80
CA GLU A 168 -0.83 19.54 -25.42
C GLU A 168 -1.39 18.26 -24.79
N ASN A 169 -0.66 17.14 -24.89
CA ASN A 169 -1.08 15.84 -24.35
C ASN A 169 -0.15 15.32 -23.24
N SER A 170 0.86 16.12 -22.85
CA SER A 170 1.80 15.76 -21.78
C SER A 170 2.04 16.94 -20.85
N LEU A 171 2.24 16.68 -19.57
CA LEU A 171 2.45 17.68 -18.53
C LEU A 171 3.46 17.19 -17.51
N PHE A 172 4.41 18.05 -17.13
CA PHE A 172 5.43 17.76 -16.13
C PHE A 172 5.16 18.53 -14.85
N ILE A 173 4.95 17.78 -13.76
CA ILE A 173 4.83 18.30 -12.39
C ILE A 173 6.13 17.98 -11.66
N HIS A 174 6.76 19.01 -11.09
CA HIS A 174 7.99 18.85 -10.34
C HIS A 174 7.79 19.18 -8.87
N VAL A 175 7.91 18.18 -8.00
CA VAL A 175 7.77 18.34 -6.56
C VAL A 175 9.13 18.67 -5.96
N THR A 176 9.23 19.77 -5.22
CA THR A 176 10.48 20.26 -4.65
C THR A 176 10.31 20.70 -3.20
N LEU A 177 11.41 20.94 -2.50
CA LEU A 177 11.44 21.38 -1.13
C LEU A 177 11.75 22.89 -1.02
N VAL A 178 10.97 23.60 -0.23
CA VAL A 178 11.26 24.95 0.24
C VAL A 178 11.47 24.90 1.75
N PRO A 179 12.70 24.69 2.23
CA PRO A 179 12.96 24.56 3.65
C PRO A 179 12.85 25.93 4.35
N PHE A 180 12.34 25.92 5.58
CA PHE A 180 12.41 27.04 6.51
C PHE A 180 13.68 26.94 7.34
N LEU A 181 14.54 27.96 7.30
CA LEU A 181 15.77 28.01 8.07
C LEU A 181 15.58 28.83 9.34
N ARG A 182 15.38 28.15 10.47
CA ARG A 182 15.18 28.79 11.78
C ARG A 182 16.29 29.79 12.17
N GLY A 183 17.53 29.57 11.72
CA GLY A 183 18.66 30.48 12.04
C GLY A 183 18.61 31.83 11.31
N SER A 184 17.93 31.94 10.17
CA SER A 184 17.72 33.18 9.42
C SER A 184 16.25 33.58 9.35
N ASP A 185 15.36 32.82 9.98
CA ASP A 185 13.92 33.06 10.06
C ASP A 185 13.29 33.34 8.68
N GLU A 186 13.62 32.49 7.70
CA GLU A 186 13.15 32.65 6.32
C GLU A 186 13.09 31.35 5.53
N HIS A 187 12.17 31.31 4.54
CA HIS A 187 12.11 30.25 3.55
C HIS A 187 13.18 30.40 2.47
N LYS A 188 13.78 29.30 2.06
CA LYS A 188 14.83 29.27 1.03
C LYS A 188 14.37 28.63 -0.27
N SER A 189 14.24 29.44 -1.32
CA SER A 189 13.84 29.01 -2.68
C SER A 189 15.01 28.43 -3.52
N LYS A 190 16.25 28.51 -3.05
CA LYS A 190 17.42 28.05 -3.82
C LYS A 190 17.41 26.55 -4.10
N PRO A 191 17.05 25.65 -3.16
CA PRO A 191 16.97 24.21 -3.46
C PRO A 191 16.03 23.90 -4.63
N THR A 192 14.84 24.51 -4.64
CA THR A 192 13.88 24.41 -5.76
C THR A 192 14.48 24.88 -7.09
N GLN A 193 15.15 26.06 -7.09
CA GLN A 193 15.75 26.60 -8.32
C GLN A 193 16.85 25.69 -8.88
N HIS A 194 17.66 25.07 -8.02
CA HIS A 194 18.70 24.12 -8.43
C HIS A 194 18.07 22.83 -9.00
N SER A 195 17.08 22.28 -8.32
CA SER A 195 16.39 21.08 -8.76
C SER A 195 15.71 21.26 -10.14
N VAL A 196 15.03 22.39 -10.35
CA VAL A 196 14.43 22.72 -11.65
C VAL A 196 15.49 22.89 -12.73
N LYS A 197 16.63 23.51 -12.41
CA LYS A 197 17.74 23.66 -13.35
C LYS A 197 18.32 22.31 -13.78
N GLU A 198 18.44 21.38 -12.84
CA GLU A 198 18.89 20.01 -13.12
C GLU A 198 17.92 19.30 -14.09
N LEU A 199 16.60 19.38 -13.83
CA LEU A 199 15.57 18.83 -14.71
C LEU A 199 15.61 19.44 -16.11
N GLN A 200 15.78 20.76 -16.20
CA GLN A 200 15.94 21.47 -17.47
C GLN A 200 17.20 21.05 -18.22
N GLY A 201 18.29 20.73 -17.50
CA GLY A 201 19.53 20.20 -18.09
C GLY A 201 19.33 18.87 -18.79
N MET A 202 18.31 18.09 -18.40
CA MET A 202 17.90 16.84 -19.06
C MET A 202 16.90 17.08 -20.22
N GLY A 203 16.60 18.33 -20.59
CA GLY A 203 15.67 18.69 -21.65
C GLY A 203 14.20 18.62 -21.25
N ILE A 204 13.88 18.56 -19.95
CA ILE A 204 12.52 18.57 -19.43
C ILE A 204 12.26 19.89 -18.73
N ARG A 205 11.24 20.62 -19.19
CA ARG A 205 10.76 21.82 -18.53
C ARG A 205 9.53 21.47 -17.69
N PRO A 206 9.52 21.78 -16.38
CA PRO A 206 8.31 21.62 -15.60
C PRO A 206 7.23 22.62 -16.03
N ASP A 207 5.99 22.17 -16.12
CA ASP A 207 4.82 23.01 -16.36
C ASP A 207 4.24 23.51 -15.04
N ILE A 208 4.29 22.65 -14.02
CA ILE A 208 3.82 22.96 -12.66
C ILE A 208 4.92 22.59 -11.66
N ILE A 209 5.13 23.45 -10.67
CA ILE A 209 6.03 23.19 -9.53
C ILE A 209 5.19 23.10 -8.27
N VAL A 210 5.32 21.98 -7.55
CA VAL A 210 4.70 21.76 -6.25
C VAL A 210 5.76 21.95 -5.16
N LEU A 211 5.51 22.91 -4.27
CA LEU A 211 6.44 23.33 -3.23
C LEU A 211 6.10 22.65 -1.90
N ARG A 212 6.86 21.63 -1.56
CA ARG A 212 6.76 21.00 -0.24
C ARG A 212 7.38 21.91 0.82
N CYS A 213 6.63 22.20 1.88
CA CYS A 213 7.04 23.04 3.00
C CYS A 213 6.35 22.58 4.29
N ASP A 214 6.93 22.94 5.44
CA ASP A 214 6.33 22.64 6.75
C ASP A 214 5.44 23.77 7.24
N GLU A 215 5.67 24.99 6.77
CA GLU A 215 4.94 26.21 7.14
C GLU A 215 4.46 26.95 5.87
N PRO A 216 3.37 27.74 5.95
CA PRO A 216 2.87 28.52 4.82
C PRO A 216 3.93 29.45 4.22
N LEU A 217 3.97 29.53 2.89
CA LEU A 217 4.96 30.33 2.16
C LEU A 217 4.49 31.76 1.96
N GLU A 218 5.40 32.72 2.08
CA GLU A 218 5.10 34.10 1.74
C GLU A 218 4.87 34.27 0.23
N PRO A 219 3.98 35.19 -0.19
CA PRO A 219 3.70 35.46 -1.61
C PRO A 219 4.93 35.83 -2.44
N SER A 220 5.99 36.32 -1.80
CA SER A 220 7.27 36.64 -2.43
C SER A 220 7.99 35.41 -2.97
N ILE A 221 7.87 34.25 -2.29
CA ILE A 221 8.49 32.97 -2.68
C ILE A 221 7.87 32.46 -4.00
N PHE A 222 6.54 32.49 -4.13
CA PHE A 222 5.84 32.05 -5.35
C PHE A 222 6.30 32.86 -6.58
N ARG A 223 6.32 34.20 -6.45
CA ARG A 223 6.78 35.09 -7.53
C ARG A 223 8.23 34.82 -7.91
N LYS A 224 9.09 34.62 -6.90
CA LYS A 224 10.51 34.34 -7.10
C LYS A 224 10.71 33.01 -7.83
N ILE A 225 10.03 31.94 -7.43
CA ILE A 225 10.12 30.64 -8.07
C ILE A 225 9.55 30.68 -9.48
N SER A 226 8.37 31.26 -9.69
CA SER A 226 7.79 31.49 -11.02
C SER A 226 8.78 32.15 -11.98
N MET A 227 9.41 33.23 -11.55
CA MET A 227 10.37 33.98 -12.36
C MET A 227 11.66 33.19 -12.64
N PHE A 228 12.27 32.58 -11.60
CA PHE A 228 13.57 31.90 -11.76
C PHE A 228 13.46 30.54 -12.44
N CYS A 229 12.32 29.88 -12.30
CA CYS A 229 12.07 28.56 -12.89
C CYS A 229 11.31 28.63 -14.24
N ASN A 230 10.93 29.84 -14.68
CA ASN A 230 10.22 30.08 -15.94
C ASN A 230 8.91 29.28 -16.04
N VAL A 231 8.08 29.32 -14.98
CA VAL A 231 6.72 28.77 -14.93
C VAL A 231 5.71 29.88 -14.69
N LYS A 232 4.45 29.70 -15.09
CA LYS A 232 3.40 30.69 -14.84
C LYS A 232 3.20 30.84 -13.32
N PRO A 233 2.82 32.04 -12.81
CA PRO A 233 2.66 32.26 -11.37
C PRO A 233 1.64 31.32 -10.71
N ASP A 234 0.56 31.00 -11.39
CA ASP A 234 -0.51 30.11 -10.96
C ASP A 234 -0.18 28.61 -11.13
N CYS A 235 0.96 28.29 -11.76
CA CYS A 235 1.51 26.93 -11.84
C CYS A 235 2.52 26.63 -10.72
N VAL A 236 2.62 27.47 -9.70
CA VAL A 236 3.41 27.25 -8.49
C VAL A 236 2.45 26.97 -7.36
N ILE A 237 2.40 25.72 -6.92
CA ILE A 237 1.41 25.18 -5.97
C ILE A 237 2.10 24.87 -4.64
N GLU A 238 1.49 25.30 -3.54
CA GLU A 238 1.94 24.99 -2.19
C GLU A 238 1.46 23.60 -1.75
N ASN A 239 2.31 22.89 -1.01
CA ASN A 239 2.00 21.60 -0.40
C ASN A 239 2.59 21.56 1.01
N ILE A 240 1.78 21.94 2.00
CA ILE A 240 2.16 22.03 3.41
C ILE A 240 2.07 20.63 4.07
N THR A 241 2.90 20.39 5.09
CA THR A 241 2.78 19.22 5.95
C THR A 241 1.45 19.25 6.72
N LEU A 242 0.64 18.19 6.56
CA LEU A 242 -0.68 18.09 7.17
C LEU A 242 -0.70 17.01 8.26
N PRO A 243 -1.44 17.23 9.36
CA PRO A 243 -1.65 16.21 10.40
C PRO A 243 -2.46 15.01 9.90
N CYS A 244 -3.37 15.23 8.95
CA CYS A 244 -4.14 14.19 8.30
C CYS A 244 -3.81 14.14 6.81
N LEU A 245 -3.26 13.00 6.36
CA LEU A 245 -2.83 12.83 4.98
C LEU A 245 -3.97 13.02 3.97
N TYR A 246 -5.19 12.62 4.34
CA TYR A 246 -6.37 12.71 3.48
C TYR A 246 -6.92 14.13 3.30
N GLU A 247 -6.35 15.13 3.97
CA GLU A 247 -6.62 16.54 3.67
C GLU A 247 -5.87 17.05 2.43
N ALA A 248 -4.84 16.33 1.98
CA ALA A 248 -3.99 16.79 0.88
C ALA A 248 -4.76 17.16 -0.41
N PRO A 249 -5.76 16.40 -0.89
CA PRO A 249 -6.56 16.81 -2.05
C PRO A 249 -7.27 18.16 -1.84
N LEU A 250 -7.83 18.37 -0.64
CA LEU A 250 -8.55 19.62 -0.32
C LEU A 250 -7.59 20.82 -0.28
N MET A 251 -6.43 20.65 0.35
CA MET A 251 -5.39 21.68 0.43
C MET A 251 -4.86 22.05 -0.96
N LEU A 252 -4.54 21.06 -1.79
CA LEU A 252 -4.03 21.29 -3.14
C LEU A 252 -5.08 21.97 -4.02
N GLU A 253 -6.36 21.59 -3.91
CA GLU A 253 -7.44 22.20 -4.68
C GLU A 253 -7.78 23.63 -4.20
N ALA A 254 -7.50 23.98 -2.95
CA ALA A 254 -7.58 25.37 -2.48
C ALA A 254 -6.67 26.32 -3.30
N SER A 255 -5.60 25.76 -3.89
CA SER A 255 -4.73 26.45 -4.88
C SER A 255 -5.17 26.23 -6.33
N ASN A 256 -6.37 25.71 -6.58
CA ASN A 256 -6.92 25.37 -7.91
C ASN A 256 -6.06 24.36 -8.68
N PHE A 257 -5.40 23.44 -8.02
CA PHE A 257 -4.40 22.54 -8.63
C PHE A 257 -4.96 21.76 -9.82
N SER A 258 -6.12 21.10 -9.66
CA SER A 258 -6.71 20.32 -10.75
C SER A 258 -7.22 21.21 -11.89
N SER A 259 -7.67 22.43 -11.62
CA SER A 259 -8.07 23.40 -12.65
C SER A 259 -6.88 23.87 -13.47
N VAL A 260 -5.74 24.10 -12.83
CA VAL A 260 -4.48 24.42 -13.51
C VAL A 260 -4.04 23.27 -14.42
N VAL A 261 -4.07 22.02 -13.91
CA VAL A 261 -3.75 20.83 -14.70
C VAL A 261 -4.67 20.68 -15.91
N CYS A 262 -5.99 20.81 -15.72
CA CYS A 262 -6.96 20.74 -16.84
C CYS A 262 -6.71 21.81 -17.88
N ARG A 263 -6.42 23.04 -17.46
CA ARG A 263 -6.10 24.15 -18.38
C ARG A 263 -4.83 23.87 -19.20
N GLU A 264 -3.74 23.45 -18.55
CA GLU A 264 -2.46 23.19 -19.24
C GLU A 264 -2.56 22.03 -20.24
N LEU A 265 -3.42 21.04 -19.96
CA LEU A 265 -3.68 19.89 -20.85
C LEU A 265 -4.88 20.09 -21.79
N ALA A 266 -5.51 21.27 -21.80
CA ALA A 266 -6.72 21.55 -22.56
C ALA A 266 -7.83 20.50 -22.35
N ILE A 267 -8.03 20.08 -21.10
CA ILE A 267 -9.10 19.17 -20.68
C ILE A 267 -10.33 20.01 -20.30
N ASP A 268 -11.44 19.76 -20.97
CA ASP A 268 -12.74 20.33 -20.62
C ASP A 268 -13.45 19.39 -19.64
N ALA A 269 -13.45 19.74 -18.38
CA ALA A 269 -14.07 18.94 -17.30
C ALA A 269 -14.70 19.88 -16.25
N PRO A 270 -15.79 19.47 -15.57
CA PRO A 270 -16.42 20.26 -14.53
C PRO A 270 -15.47 20.48 -13.35
N ALA A 271 -15.84 21.37 -12.45
CA ALA A 271 -15.15 21.51 -11.15
C ALA A 271 -15.24 20.19 -10.35
N PRO A 272 -14.22 19.86 -9.51
CA PRO A 272 -14.26 18.62 -8.75
C PRO A 272 -15.34 18.65 -7.69
N ASP A 273 -16.11 17.57 -7.57
CA ASP A 273 -17.03 17.39 -6.44
C ASP A 273 -16.26 16.75 -5.27
N LEU A 274 -15.96 17.54 -4.27
CA LEU A 274 -15.21 17.15 -3.08
C LEU A 274 -16.10 16.99 -1.84
N THR A 275 -17.42 16.98 -1.99
CA THR A 275 -18.37 16.93 -0.87
C THR A 275 -18.15 15.70 0.00
N GLU A 276 -18.18 14.51 -0.59
CA GLU A 276 -17.95 13.23 0.13
C GLU A 276 -16.57 13.20 0.82
N TRP A 277 -15.53 13.67 0.12
CA TRP A 277 -14.19 13.69 0.65
C TRP A 277 -14.01 14.68 1.81
N SER A 278 -14.62 15.86 1.71
CA SER A 278 -14.64 16.88 2.76
C SER A 278 -15.39 16.39 4.00
N ASP A 279 -16.53 15.72 3.81
CA ASP A 279 -17.30 15.13 4.91
C ASP A 279 -16.51 14.03 5.61
N MET A 280 -15.79 13.19 4.85
CA MET A 280 -14.90 12.17 5.41
C MET A 280 -13.79 12.82 6.25
N VAL A 281 -13.09 13.82 5.73
CA VAL A 281 -12.03 14.53 6.47
C VAL A 281 -12.60 15.21 7.72
N SER A 282 -13.81 15.75 7.66
CA SER A 282 -14.48 16.34 8.82
C SER A 282 -14.75 15.30 9.91
N ARG A 283 -15.22 14.09 9.54
CA ARG A 283 -15.38 12.97 10.48
C ARG A 283 -14.05 12.53 11.09
N ILE A 284 -12.97 12.50 10.28
CA ILE A 284 -11.64 12.17 10.78
C ILE A 284 -11.19 13.14 11.88
N LYS A 285 -11.56 14.43 11.77
CA LYS A 285 -11.19 15.47 12.75
C LYS A 285 -12.06 15.49 14.01
N SER A 286 -13.27 14.93 13.95
CA SER A 286 -14.26 14.96 15.04
C SER A 286 -14.39 13.66 15.82
N ARG A 287 -13.34 12.83 15.84
CA ARG A 287 -13.33 11.54 16.59
C ARG A 287 -13.36 11.81 18.10
N GLU A 288 -14.23 11.09 18.80
CA GLU A 288 -14.48 11.29 20.25
C GLU A 288 -13.96 10.13 21.12
N HIS A 289 -13.79 8.95 20.52
CA HIS A 289 -13.35 7.74 21.21
C HIS A 289 -11.95 7.37 20.78
N THR A 290 -11.26 6.60 21.63
CA THR A 290 -9.94 6.00 21.29
C THR A 290 -9.95 4.53 21.66
N VAL A 291 -9.45 3.68 20.76
CA VAL A 291 -9.18 2.27 21.05
C VAL A 291 -7.68 2.01 20.89
N LYS A 292 -7.13 1.18 21.79
CA LYS A 292 -5.73 0.80 21.80
C LYS A 292 -5.56 -0.59 21.20
N ILE A 293 -4.93 -0.65 20.02
CA ILE A 293 -4.71 -1.89 19.27
C ILE A 293 -3.23 -2.28 19.30
N GLY A 294 -2.93 -3.46 19.84
CA GLY A 294 -1.58 -4.03 19.75
C GLY A 294 -1.34 -4.67 18.38
N LEU A 295 -0.41 -4.11 17.61
CA LEU A 295 0.10 -4.73 16.41
C LEU A 295 1.35 -5.53 16.76
N VAL A 296 1.18 -6.85 16.91
CA VAL A 296 2.27 -7.77 17.30
C VAL A 296 2.91 -8.34 16.05
N GLY A 297 4.10 -7.85 15.71
CA GLY A 297 4.75 -8.14 14.42
C GLY A 297 6.25 -8.27 14.49
N LYS A 298 6.85 -8.69 13.36
CA LYS A 298 8.30 -8.88 13.19
C LYS A 298 9.02 -7.61 12.74
N TYR A 299 8.32 -6.70 12.04
CA TYR A 299 8.91 -5.56 11.33
C TYR A 299 8.48 -4.22 11.92
N VAL A 300 8.12 -4.19 13.20
CA VAL A 300 7.56 -3.02 13.89
C VAL A 300 8.51 -1.84 14.05
N GLN A 301 9.82 -2.06 13.88
CA GLN A 301 10.82 -0.99 13.92
C GLN A 301 10.73 -0.04 12.70
N LEU A 302 10.17 -0.50 11.58
CA LEU A 302 9.85 0.32 10.42
C LEU A 302 8.34 0.23 10.17
N HIS A 303 7.61 1.27 10.54
CA HIS A 303 6.13 1.28 10.44
C HIS A 303 5.63 1.10 9.00
N ASP A 304 6.42 1.54 8.00
CA ASP A 304 6.08 1.36 6.58
C ASP A 304 6.01 -0.13 6.16
N ALA A 305 6.61 -1.04 6.93
CA ALA A 305 6.49 -2.48 6.69
C ALA A 305 5.05 -3.03 6.88
N TYR A 306 4.21 -2.30 7.62
CA TYR A 306 2.81 -2.61 7.87
C TYR A 306 1.89 -1.43 7.56
N LEU A 307 2.28 -0.59 6.60
CA LEU A 307 1.56 0.65 6.26
C LEU A 307 0.09 0.39 5.94
N SER A 308 -0.21 -0.57 5.07
CA SER A 308 -1.60 -0.88 4.69
C SER A 308 -2.42 -1.43 5.86
N VAL A 309 -1.81 -2.20 6.78
CA VAL A 309 -2.49 -2.67 8.00
C VAL A 309 -2.84 -1.49 8.90
N ALA A 310 -1.87 -0.59 9.15
CA ALA A 310 -2.08 0.60 9.96
C ALA A 310 -3.14 1.53 9.35
N GLU A 311 -3.09 1.73 8.04
CA GLU A 311 -4.11 2.54 7.33
C GLU A 311 -5.49 1.87 7.39
N ALA A 312 -5.59 0.54 7.21
CA ALA A 312 -6.87 -0.17 7.30
C ALA A 312 -7.50 -0.11 8.71
N LEU A 313 -6.67 -0.16 9.77
CA LEU A 313 -7.11 0.09 11.14
C LEU A 313 -7.67 1.51 11.31
N ARG A 314 -6.93 2.52 10.81
CA ARG A 314 -7.37 3.93 10.84
C ARG A 314 -8.65 4.14 10.04
N HIS A 315 -8.77 3.53 8.83
CA HIS A 315 -10.00 3.62 8.03
C HIS A 315 -11.22 3.08 8.78
N ALA A 316 -11.05 1.97 9.50
CA ALA A 316 -12.10 1.42 10.36
C ALA A 316 -12.45 2.39 11.49
N GLY A 317 -11.45 2.99 12.11
CA GLY A 317 -11.64 4.06 13.10
C GLY A 317 -12.42 5.25 12.53
N TYR A 318 -12.06 5.73 11.33
CA TYR A 318 -12.78 6.83 10.66
C TYR A 318 -14.25 6.50 10.40
N ALA A 319 -14.52 5.26 9.98
CA ALA A 319 -15.89 4.79 9.75
C ALA A 319 -16.74 4.71 11.04
N LEU A 320 -16.09 4.52 12.20
CA LEU A 320 -16.72 4.35 13.51
C LEU A 320 -16.60 5.59 14.42
N GLY A 321 -16.03 6.70 13.92
CA GLY A 321 -15.83 7.92 14.70
C GLY A 321 -14.83 7.78 15.85
N THR A 322 -13.85 6.88 15.69
CA THR A 322 -12.90 6.46 16.71
C THR A 322 -11.46 6.70 16.27
N ASP A 323 -10.63 7.16 17.18
CA ASP A 323 -9.18 7.16 16.98
C ASP A 323 -8.61 5.77 17.31
N VAL A 324 -7.65 5.32 16.51
CA VAL A 324 -6.99 4.03 16.71
C VAL A 324 -5.54 4.29 17.10
N ASP A 325 -5.25 4.12 18.38
CA ASP A 325 -3.89 4.15 18.92
C ASP A 325 -3.22 2.79 18.70
N ILE A 326 -2.23 2.75 17.81
CA ILE A 326 -1.53 1.51 17.45
C ILE A 326 -0.28 1.38 18.32
N GLU A 327 -0.30 0.40 19.22
CA GLU A 327 0.88 -0.02 19.95
C GLU A 327 1.68 -1.03 19.15
N TRP A 328 2.88 -0.63 18.74
CA TRP A 328 3.78 -1.45 17.92
C TRP A 328 4.60 -2.37 18.83
N ILE A 329 4.30 -3.65 18.82
CA ILE A 329 4.91 -4.65 19.73
C ILE A 329 5.80 -5.57 18.91
N ASP A 330 7.10 -5.56 19.20
CA ASP A 330 8.03 -6.53 18.61
C ASP A 330 7.77 -7.91 19.21
N SER A 331 7.35 -8.85 18.38
CA SER A 331 7.03 -10.20 18.83
C SER A 331 8.22 -10.94 19.45
N GLU A 332 9.47 -10.54 19.16
CA GLU A 332 10.66 -11.14 19.80
C GLU A 332 10.82 -10.72 21.26
N THR A 333 10.15 -9.67 21.70
CA THR A 333 10.21 -9.21 23.10
C THR A 333 9.19 -9.87 24.01
N LEU A 334 8.23 -10.63 23.45
CA LEU A 334 7.21 -11.32 24.21
C LEU A 334 7.70 -12.71 24.64
N HIS A 335 7.69 -12.97 25.96
CA HIS A 335 8.09 -14.20 26.60
C HIS A 335 7.05 -14.64 27.63
N GLU A 336 7.10 -15.89 28.10
CA GLU A 336 6.14 -16.47 29.07
C GLU A 336 6.03 -15.67 30.37
N ASP A 337 7.05 -14.95 30.78
CA ASP A 337 7.10 -14.16 32.01
C ASP A 337 6.58 -12.74 31.89
N ASN A 338 6.40 -12.21 30.66
CA ASN A 338 6.05 -10.79 30.47
C ASN A 338 4.83 -10.53 29.55
N TYR A 339 4.41 -11.50 28.72
CA TYR A 339 3.39 -11.26 27.69
C TYR A 339 2.05 -10.78 28.26
N CYS A 340 1.63 -11.27 29.42
CA CYS A 340 0.39 -10.82 30.04
C CYS A 340 0.43 -9.33 30.36
N ALA A 341 1.50 -8.87 31.03
CA ALA A 341 1.66 -7.46 31.40
C ALA A 341 1.81 -6.54 30.17
N ALA A 342 2.43 -7.05 29.10
CA ALA A 342 2.59 -6.29 27.85
C ALA A 342 1.28 -6.12 27.06
N LEU A 343 0.29 -7.01 27.26
CA LEU A 343 -0.92 -7.06 26.46
C LEU A 343 -2.20 -6.64 27.22
N GLU A 344 -2.15 -6.53 28.56
CA GLU A 344 -3.33 -6.30 29.41
C GLU A 344 -4.07 -4.98 29.17
N ALA A 345 -3.37 -3.96 28.64
CA ALA A 345 -3.94 -2.63 28.38
C ALA A 345 -4.53 -2.48 26.98
N LEU A 346 -4.58 -3.54 26.18
CA LEU A 346 -5.01 -3.51 24.80
C LEU A 346 -6.52 -3.84 24.67
N ASP A 347 -7.21 -3.08 23.84
CA ASP A 347 -8.61 -3.33 23.49
C ASP A 347 -8.77 -4.37 22.36
N GLY A 348 -7.69 -4.62 21.62
CA GLY A 348 -7.64 -5.61 20.55
C GLY A 348 -6.21 -5.92 20.14
N ILE A 349 -5.99 -7.11 19.59
CA ILE A 349 -4.67 -7.58 19.13
C ILE A 349 -4.76 -7.98 17.66
N ILE A 350 -3.82 -7.46 16.84
CA ILE A 350 -3.66 -7.86 15.45
C ILE A 350 -2.28 -8.45 15.22
N VAL A 351 -2.23 -9.62 14.55
CA VAL A 351 -0.98 -10.26 14.10
C VAL A 351 -0.97 -10.20 12.58
N PRO A 352 -0.10 -9.37 11.98
CA PRO A 352 -0.04 -9.17 10.53
C PRO A 352 0.71 -10.29 9.81
N GLY A 353 0.79 -10.18 8.48
CA GLY A 353 1.58 -11.05 7.61
C GLY A 353 3.09 -10.95 7.87
N GLY A 354 3.82 -11.98 7.44
CA GLY A 354 5.28 -12.06 7.55
C GLY A 354 5.81 -13.40 7.08
N PHE A 355 7.13 -13.53 6.97
CA PHE A 355 7.82 -14.76 6.56
C PHE A 355 8.94 -15.13 7.53
N GLY A 356 9.27 -16.44 7.58
CA GLY A 356 10.36 -17.00 8.38
C GLY A 356 10.08 -17.14 9.87
N GLY A 357 10.92 -17.89 10.58
CA GLY A 357 10.69 -18.34 11.96
C GLY A 357 10.94 -17.33 13.08
N ARG A 358 11.43 -16.11 12.77
CA ARG A 358 11.73 -15.08 13.78
C ARG A 358 10.47 -14.59 14.48
N GLY A 359 10.48 -14.49 15.82
CA GLY A 359 9.39 -13.91 16.63
C GLY A 359 8.08 -14.72 16.68
N ILE A 360 8.08 -15.98 16.21
CA ILE A 360 6.88 -16.83 16.14
C ILE A 360 6.33 -17.15 17.53
N ASP A 361 7.20 -17.47 18.50
CA ASP A 361 6.77 -17.83 19.86
C ASP A 361 6.04 -16.67 20.54
N GLY A 362 6.55 -15.45 20.40
CA GLY A 362 5.86 -14.27 20.92
C GLY A 362 4.52 -13.98 20.24
N MET A 363 4.39 -14.26 18.93
CA MET A 363 3.08 -14.18 18.27
C MET A 363 2.11 -15.25 18.80
N ILE A 364 2.57 -16.48 19.06
CA ILE A 364 1.74 -17.54 19.66
C ILE A 364 1.25 -17.10 21.04
N LEU A 365 2.12 -16.50 21.88
CA LEU A 365 1.74 -15.96 23.17
C LEU A 365 0.70 -14.85 23.08
N ALA A 366 0.81 -13.95 22.08
CA ALA A 366 -0.18 -12.91 21.86
C ALA A 366 -1.55 -13.47 21.46
N VAL A 367 -1.58 -14.49 20.60
CA VAL A 367 -2.81 -15.19 20.21
C VAL A 367 -3.43 -15.92 21.40
N ARG A 368 -2.60 -16.62 22.20
CA ARG A 368 -3.03 -17.29 23.43
C ARG A 368 -3.66 -16.31 24.41
N TYR A 369 -3.02 -15.17 24.63
CA TYR A 369 -3.56 -14.12 25.48
C TYR A 369 -4.94 -13.67 24.98
N ALA A 370 -5.07 -13.35 23.70
CA ALA A 370 -6.33 -12.90 23.12
C ALA A 370 -7.45 -13.94 23.31
N ARG A 371 -7.16 -15.23 23.06
CA ARG A 371 -8.13 -16.31 23.22
C ARG A 371 -8.54 -16.52 24.69
N GLU A 372 -7.58 -16.59 25.60
CA GLU A 372 -7.83 -16.88 27.01
C GLU A 372 -8.50 -15.72 27.75
N HIS A 373 -8.17 -14.47 27.40
CA HIS A 373 -8.72 -13.26 28.02
C HIS A 373 -9.89 -12.65 27.24
N ARG A 374 -10.35 -13.30 26.15
CA ARG A 374 -11.47 -12.86 25.30
C ARG A 374 -11.26 -11.46 24.70
N VAL A 375 -10.00 -11.09 24.43
CA VAL A 375 -9.64 -9.85 23.74
C VAL A 375 -9.89 -10.05 22.23
N PRO A 376 -10.52 -9.10 21.52
CA PRO A 376 -10.67 -9.16 20.09
C PRO A 376 -9.33 -9.42 19.38
N PHE A 377 -9.33 -10.42 18.48
CA PHE A 377 -8.13 -10.85 17.75
C PHE A 377 -8.36 -10.86 16.25
N PHE A 378 -7.40 -10.32 15.49
CA PHE A 378 -7.39 -10.40 14.05
C PHE A 378 -6.04 -10.91 13.53
N GLY A 379 -6.03 -12.05 12.85
CA GLY A 379 -4.83 -12.65 12.25
C GLY A 379 -4.84 -12.53 10.73
N ILE A 380 -3.81 -11.94 10.13
CA ILE A 380 -3.68 -11.76 8.69
C ILE A 380 -2.54 -12.65 8.18
N CYS A 381 -2.79 -13.48 7.18
CA CYS A 381 -1.82 -14.37 6.52
C CYS A 381 -1.05 -15.21 7.54
N LEU A 382 0.19 -14.83 7.90
CA LEU A 382 0.94 -15.44 9.00
C LEU A 382 0.12 -15.46 10.31
N GLY A 383 -0.61 -14.37 10.61
CA GLY A 383 -1.42 -14.28 11.82
C GLY A 383 -2.53 -15.34 11.92
N MET A 384 -3.15 -15.72 10.81
CA MET A 384 -4.06 -16.87 10.76
C MET A 384 -3.33 -18.18 11.01
N GLN A 385 -2.15 -18.36 10.43
CA GLN A 385 -1.34 -19.57 10.60
C GLN A 385 -0.92 -19.74 12.07
N ILE A 386 -0.48 -18.64 12.71
CA ILE A 386 -0.14 -18.64 14.13
C ILE A 386 -1.36 -18.94 15.00
N ALA A 387 -2.54 -18.38 14.69
CA ALA A 387 -3.78 -18.69 15.41
C ALA A 387 -4.15 -20.17 15.30
N THR A 388 -3.94 -20.78 14.12
CA THR A 388 -4.16 -22.22 13.91
C THR A 388 -3.18 -23.07 14.74
N ILE A 389 -1.90 -22.69 14.77
CA ILE A 389 -0.87 -23.38 15.58
C ILE A 389 -1.18 -23.27 17.06
N GLU A 390 -1.49 -22.07 17.56
CA GLU A 390 -1.85 -21.84 18.95
C GLU A 390 -3.06 -22.69 19.37
N PHE A 391 -4.13 -22.64 18.57
CA PHE A 391 -5.34 -23.40 18.81
C PHE A 391 -5.08 -24.92 18.80
N ALA A 392 -4.29 -25.40 17.85
CA ALA A 392 -3.91 -26.81 17.78
C ALA A 392 -3.16 -27.27 19.05
N ARG A 393 -2.21 -26.46 19.53
CA ARG A 393 -1.41 -26.79 20.73
C ARG A 393 -2.23 -26.76 22.03
N HIS A 394 -2.99 -25.68 22.22
CA HIS A 394 -3.55 -25.39 23.56
C HIS A 394 -5.05 -25.70 23.68
N ALA A 395 -5.78 -25.84 22.58
CA ALA A 395 -7.20 -26.19 22.60
C ALA A 395 -7.46 -27.60 22.06
N ALA A 396 -6.80 -28.00 20.95
CA ALA A 396 -6.99 -29.32 20.36
C ALA A 396 -6.03 -30.40 20.94
N GLY A 397 -5.07 -30.04 21.79
CA GLY A 397 -4.17 -31.00 22.48
C GLY A 397 -3.06 -31.57 21.60
N ILE A 398 -2.74 -30.95 20.47
CA ILE A 398 -1.65 -31.33 19.56
C ILE A 398 -0.41 -30.49 19.92
N ALA A 399 0.27 -30.87 21.01
CA ALA A 399 1.28 -30.06 21.68
C ALA A 399 2.49 -29.66 20.79
N ASP A 400 2.84 -30.46 19.78
CA ASP A 400 3.93 -30.26 18.85
C ASP A 400 3.46 -29.73 17.47
N ALA A 401 2.21 -29.23 17.38
CA ALA A 401 1.70 -28.61 16.14
C ALA A 401 2.56 -27.43 15.72
N HIS A 402 2.94 -27.39 14.45
CA HIS A 402 3.77 -26.30 13.90
C HIS A 402 3.52 -26.07 12.41
N SER A 403 4.27 -25.15 11.81
CA SER A 403 4.37 -24.93 10.37
C SER A 403 5.64 -25.56 9.83
N SER A 404 5.59 -26.16 8.64
CA SER A 404 6.77 -26.60 7.91
C SER A 404 7.70 -25.45 7.51
N GLU A 405 7.23 -24.21 7.48
CA GLU A 405 8.06 -23.03 7.27
C GLU A 405 9.06 -22.80 8.41
N PHE A 406 8.70 -23.14 9.63
CA PHE A 406 9.50 -22.83 10.83
C PHE A 406 10.26 -24.02 11.36
N ASP A 407 9.70 -25.23 11.18
CA ASP A 407 10.31 -26.51 11.53
C ASP A 407 9.89 -27.59 10.52
N GLU A 408 10.79 -27.87 9.57
CA GLU A 408 10.57 -28.90 8.54
C GLU A 408 10.45 -30.31 9.12
N GLN A 409 10.98 -30.54 10.33
CA GLN A 409 10.99 -31.85 10.99
C GLN A 409 9.84 -32.04 11.96
N CYS A 410 9.00 -31.02 12.18
CA CYS A 410 7.86 -31.14 13.06
C CYS A 410 6.91 -32.27 12.60
N ARG A 411 6.37 -33.02 13.58
CA ARG A 411 5.53 -34.17 13.28
C ARG A 411 4.13 -33.77 12.82
N HIS A 412 3.56 -32.74 13.45
CA HIS A 412 2.20 -32.29 13.15
C HIS A 412 2.24 -30.92 12.47
N LYS A 413 2.40 -30.95 11.15
CA LYS A 413 2.42 -29.76 10.28
C LYS A 413 1.01 -29.26 10.04
N VAL A 414 0.44 -28.55 11.00
CA VAL A 414 -0.92 -27.98 10.85
C VAL A 414 -0.98 -26.87 9.81
N ILE A 415 0.19 -26.29 9.49
CA ILE A 415 0.43 -25.41 8.36
C ILE A 415 1.52 -26.05 7.50
N ASP A 416 1.28 -26.19 6.21
CA ASP A 416 2.20 -26.83 5.28
C ASP A 416 2.22 -26.15 3.92
N PHE A 417 3.12 -26.60 3.05
CA PHE A 417 3.20 -26.09 1.68
C PHE A 417 1.86 -26.23 0.93
N MET A 418 1.54 -25.20 0.20
CA MET A 418 0.48 -25.27 -0.79
C MET A 418 0.80 -26.32 -1.88
N PRO A 419 -0.15 -27.11 -2.38
CA PRO A 419 0.09 -28.07 -3.45
C PRO A 419 0.80 -27.43 -4.65
N GLY A 420 1.96 -28.01 -5.06
CA GLY A 420 2.79 -27.49 -6.14
C GLY A 420 3.83 -26.45 -5.74
N GLN A 421 3.95 -26.13 -4.46
CA GLN A 421 5.04 -25.31 -3.89
C GLN A 421 6.13 -26.20 -3.27
N SER A 422 7.37 -25.71 -3.30
CA SER A 422 8.52 -26.35 -2.63
C SER A 422 9.62 -25.30 -2.38
N ASP A 423 10.65 -25.64 -1.58
CA ASP A 423 11.80 -24.77 -1.35
C ASP A 423 12.75 -24.68 -2.55
N ASP A 424 12.65 -25.60 -3.51
CA ASP A 424 13.48 -25.64 -4.73
C ASP A 424 13.01 -24.67 -5.82
N ILE A 425 11.92 -23.94 -5.62
CA ILE A 425 11.37 -22.98 -6.59
C ILE A 425 11.96 -21.60 -6.32
N ASP A 426 12.18 -20.81 -7.37
CA ASP A 426 12.56 -19.40 -7.26
C ASP A 426 11.66 -18.67 -6.25
N LYS A 427 12.24 -17.84 -5.36
CA LYS A 427 11.48 -17.19 -4.30
C LYS A 427 10.63 -16.01 -4.80
N GLY A 428 11.02 -15.36 -5.88
CA GLY A 428 10.29 -14.24 -6.47
C GLY A 428 9.18 -14.69 -7.42
N GLY A 429 7.97 -14.11 -7.29
CA GLY A 429 6.86 -14.33 -8.22
C GLY A 429 6.24 -15.74 -8.23
N THR A 430 6.54 -16.59 -7.25
CA THR A 430 6.07 -17.99 -7.19
C THR A 430 5.04 -18.24 -6.10
N LEU A 431 4.69 -17.24 -5.31
CA LEU A 431 3.66 -17.30 -4.29
C LEU A 431 2.27 -17.37 -4.92
N ARG A 432 1.25 -17.71 -4.12
CA ARG A 432 -0.14 -17.45 -4.50
C ARG A 432 -0.38 -15.95 -4.38
N LEU A 433 -0.47 -15.26 -5.51
CA LEU A 433 -0.50 -13.81 -5.63
C LEU A 433 -1.78 -13.31 -6.29
N GLY A 434 -2.31 -12.21 -5.76
CA GLY A 434 -3.48 -11.54 -6.33
C GLY A 434 -4.82 -12.01 -5.78
N ALA A 435 -5.89 -11.61 -6.43
CA ALA A 435 -7.24 -11.85 -5.96
C ALA A 435 -7.73 -13.26 -6.27
N TYR A 436 -8.27 -13.93 -5.25
CA TYR A 436 -8.90 -15.24 -5.36
C TYR A 436 -10.27 -15.24 -4.69
N PRO A 437 -11.23 -15.99 -5.24
CA PRO A 437 -12.56 -16.11 -4.66
C PRO A 437 -12.54 -16.97 -3.39
N CYS A 438 -13.38 -16.58 -2.41
CA CYS A 438 -13.63 -17.34 -1.19
C CYS A 438 -15.14 -17.42 -0.92
N ARG A 439 -15.61 -18.60 -0.50
CA ARG A 439 -16.99 -18.84 -0.04
C ARG A 439 -17.03 -18.83 1.47
N ILE A 440 -17.83 -17.93 2.02
CA ILE A 440 -18.03 -17.76 3.46
C ILE A 440 -19.16 -18.66 3.95
N GLN A 441 -18.98 -19.28 5.12
CA GLN A 441 -19.99 -20.09 5.77
C GLN A 441 -21.07 -19.20 6.42
N PRO A 442 -22.36 -19.50 6.21
CA PRO A 442 -23.46 -18.75 6.85
C PRO A 442 -23.38 -18.81 8.37
N GLY A 443 -23.80 -17.73 9.05
CA GLY A 443 -23.89 -17.66 10.51
C GLY A 443 -22.57 -17.32 11.20
N THR A 444 -21.48 -17.18 10.46
CA THR A 444 -20.14 -16.87 10.97
C THR A 444 -19.96 -15.36 11.22
N THR A 445 -18.91 -14.99 11.96
CA THR A 445 -18.47 -13.59 12.12
C THR A 445 -18.09 -13.01 10.76
N MET A 446 -17.45 -13.79 9.94
CA MET A 446 -17.12 -13.46 8.55
C MET A 446 -18.37 -13.05 7.76
N ALA A 447 -19.42 -13.89 7.78
CA ALA A 447 -20.68 -13.59 7.07
C ALA A 447 -21.36 -12.32 7.58
N ARG A 448 -21.31 -12.06 8.90
CA ARG A 448 -21.84 -10.82 9.49
C ARG A 448 -21.07 -9.58 9.05
N CYS A 449 -19.74 -9.67 8.97
CA CYS A 449 -18.88 -8.54 8.57
C CYS A 449 -19.06 -8.19 7.09
N TYR A 450 -18.98 -9.16 6.20
CA TYR A 450 -19.05 -8.91 4.75
C TYR A 450 -20.47 -8.66 4.25
N GLY A 451 -21.49 -9.24 4.88
CA GLY A 451 -22.87 -9.17 4.41
C GLY A 451 -23.14 -9.94 3.10
N THR A 452 -22.17 -10.73 2.64
CA THR A 452 -22.24 -11.62 1.47
C THR A 452 -21.51 -12.92 1.76
N LEU A 453 -21.86 -13.99 1.02
CA LEU A 453 -21.21 -15.30 1.16
C LEU A 453 -20.16 -15.58 0.09
N GLU A 454 -20.01 -14.70 -0.89
CA GLU A 454 -18.97 -14.81 -1.91
C GLU A 454 -18.15 -13.52 -1.92
N ILE A 455 -16.83 -13.66 -1.76
CA ILE A 455 -15.87 -12.57 -1.74
C ILE A 455 -14.68 -12.90 -2.62
N SER A 456 -13.89 -11.90 -2.93
CA SER A 456 -12.59 -12.05 -3.59
C SER A 456 -11.59 -11.17 -2.90
N GLU A 457 -10.45 -11.76 -2.46
CA GLU A 457 -9.43 -11.07 -1.67
C GLU A 457 -8.04 -11.35 -2.19
N ARG A 458 -7.07 -10.45 -1.94
CA ARG A 458 -5.70 -10.55 -2.44
C ARG A 458 -4.85 -11.42 -1.53
N HIS A 459 -4.09 -12.32 -2.11
CA HIS A 459 -3.21 -13.27 -1.44
C HIS A 459 -1.73 -12.95 -1.69
N ARG A 460 -0.89 -13.33 -0.73
CA ARG A 460 0.57 -13.34 -0.83
C ARG A 460 1.15 -14.37 0.13
N HIS A 461 1.06 -15.67 -0.22
CA HIS A 461 1.54 -16.75 0.65
C HIS A 461 1.98 -17.99 -0.11
N ARG A 462 2.77 -18.84 0.55
CA ARG A 462 3.25 -20.14 0.06
C ARG A 462 2.74 -21.29 0.91
N TYR A 463 2.52 -21.04 2.20
CA TYR A 463 2.05 -22.01 3.18
C TYR A 463 0.59 -21.77 3.48
N GLU A 464 -0.12 -22.84 3.84
CA GLU A 464 -1.55 -22.81 4.11
C GLU A 464 -1.97 -23.84 5.16
N PHE A 465 -3.23 -23.78 5.57
CA PHE A 465 -3.85 -24.74 6.48
C PHE A 465 -3.78 -26.17 5.91
N ASN A 466 -3.21 -27.12 6.68
CA ASN A 466 -3.13 -28.51 6.27
C ASN A 466 -4.46 -29.25 6.52
N ASN A 467 -5.08 -29.71 5.44
CA ASN A 467 -6.38 -30.38 5.47
C ASN A 467 -6.40 -31.70 6.27
N GLU A 468 -5.26 -32.35 6.54
CA GLU A 468 -5.18 -33.54 7.38
C GLU A 468 -5.66 -33.27 8.82
N PHE A 469 -5.55 -32.02 9.28
CA PHE A 469 -5.97 -31.63 10.63
C PHE A 469 -7.37 -31.00 10.68
N ARG A 470 -8.07 -30.89 9.54
CA ARG A 470 -9.38 -30.25 9.46
C ARG A 470 -10.39 -30.80 10.45
N ASP A 471 -10.57 -32.11 10.48
CA ASP A 471 -11.53 -32.77 11.35
C ASP A 471 -11.17 -32.64 12.84
N ALA A 472 -9.90 -32.79 13.18
CA ALA A 472 -9.41 -32.68 14.56
C ALA A 472 -9.60 -31.26 15.12
N LEU A 473 -9.24 -30.24 14.35
CA LEU A 473 -9.36 -28.85 14.78
C LEU A 473 -10.82 -28.39 14.83
N THR A 474 -11.64 -28.83 13.86
CA THR A 474 -13.09 -28.53 13.87
C THR A 474 -13.80 -29.21 15.05
N ALA A 475 -13.46 -30.46 15.36
CA ALA A 475 -14.00 -31.16 16.53
C ALA A 475 -13.61 -30.47 17.85
N ALA A 476 -12.47 -29.81 17.91
CA ALA A 476 -12.04 -29.02 19.07
C ALA A 476 -12.70 -27.62 19.14
N GLY A 477 -13.46 -27.19 18.13
CA GLY A 477 -14.22 -25.94 18.14
C GLY A 477 -13.73 -24.86 17.16
N LEU A 478 -12.69 -25.11 16.36
CA LEU A 478 -12.26 -24.17 15.31
C LEU A 478 -13.27 -24.15 14.17
N THR A 479 -13.79 -22.99 13.84
CA THR A 479 -14.72 -22.82 12.70
C THR A 479 -13.95 -22.45 11.43
N LEU A 480 -14.08 -23.26 10.37
CA LEU A 480 -13.56 -22.94 9.04
C LEU A 480 -14.57 -22.06 8.33
N SER A 481 -14.48 -20.76 8.55
CA SER A 481 -15.51 -19.79 8.15
C SER A 481 -15.47 -19.36 6.69
N GLY A 482 -14.37 -19.65 5.96
CA GLY A 482 -14.24 -19.39 4.53
C GLY A 482 -13.36 -20.43 3.84
N LEU A 483 -13.80 -20.85 2.66
CA LEU A 483 -13.13 -21.86 1.85
C LEU A 483 -12.99 -21.40 0.41
N SER A 484 -11.99 -21.93 -0.31
CA SER A 484 -11.93 -21.81 -1.77
C SER A 484 -13.20 -22.39 -2.40
N PRO A 485 -13.62 -21.97 -3.61
CA PRO A 485 -14.84 -22.43 -4.26
C PRO A 485 -14.95 -23.95 -4.42
N ASP A 486 -13.80 -24.64 -4.56
CA ASP A 486 -13.72 -26.10 -4.64
C ASP A 486 -13.65 -26.77 -3.25
N GLY A 487 -13.65 -25.98 -2.18
CA GLY A 487 -13.62 -26.44 -0.78
C GLY A 487 -12.28 -27.01 -0.30
N ARG A 488 -11.23 -26.95 -1.12
CA ARG A 488 -9.93 -27.55 -0.80
C ARG A 488 -9.08 -26.68 0.11
N LEU A 489 -9.08 -25.35 -0.09
CA LEU A 489 -8.27 -24.43 0.68
C LEU A 489 -9.10 -23.81 1.80
N VAL A 490 -8.50 -23.72 3.00
CA VAL A 490 -9.09 -23.00 4.13
C VAL A 490 -8.56 -21.56 4.08
N GLU A 491 -9.45 -20.65 3.75
CA GLU A 491 -9.12 -19.22 3.57
C GLU A 491 -9.29 -18.42 4.86
N THR A 492 -10.19 -18.87 5.76
CA THR A 492 -10.46 -18.18 7.01
C THR A 492 -10.83 -19.15 8.13
N VAL A 493 -10.42 -18.80 9.35
CA VAL A 493 -10.77 -19.52 10.60
C VAL A 493 -11.34 -18.53 11.61
N GLU A 494 -12.23 -19.00 12.49
CA GLU A 494 -12.76 -18.19 13.60
C GLU A 494 -13.10 -19.02 14.83
N LEU A 495 -13.15 -18.36 16.00
CA LEU A 495 -13.73 -18.88 17.23
C LEU A 495 -15.03 -18.12 17.51
N SER A 496 -16.16 -18.78 17.25
CA SER A 496 -17.48 -18.13 17.22
C SER A 496 -18.01 -17.75 18.62
N ASP A 497 -17.46 -18.28 19.68
CA ASP A 497 -17.78 -18.00 21.08
C ASP A 497 -17.05 -16.77 21.65
N LEU A 498 -16.10 -16.21 20.91
CA LEU A 498 -15.35 -15.01 21.27
C LEU A 498 -15.94 -13.75 20.58
N PRO A 499 -15.75 -12.56 21.17
CA PRO A 499 -16.30 -11.30 20.61
C PRO A 499 -15.91 -11.05 19.16
N PHE A 500 -14.66 -11.22 18.82
CA PHE A 500 -14.10 -11.23 17.47
C PHE A 500 -12.77 -12.01 17.54
N PHE A 501 -12.73 -13.18 16.97
CA PHE A 501 -11.50 -13.95 16.81
C PHE A 501 -11.49 -14.55 15.41
N VAL A 502 -10.82 -13.85 14.50
CA VAL A 502 -10.83 -14.15 13.07
C VAL A 502 -9.40 -14.21 12.55
N GLY A 503 -9.08 -15.25 11.81
CA GLY A 503 -7.86 -15.38 11.02
C GLY A 503 -8.18 -15.51 9.54
N VAL A 504 -7.45 -14.80 8.68
CA VAL A 504 -7.62 -14.84 7.22
C VAL A 504 -6.27 -15.10 6.54
N GLN A 505 -6.24 -15.95 5.51
CA GLN A 505 -5.02 -16.27 4.77
C GLN A 505 -4.65 -15.19 3.75
N TYR A 506 -5.61 -14.42 3.32
CA TYR A 506 -5.45 -13.29 2.41
C TYR A 506 -5.10 -11.98 3.16
N HIS A 507 -4.91 -10.89 2.40
CA HIS A 507 -4.50 -9.58 2.87
C HIS A 507 -5.62 -8.55 2.67
N PRO A 508 -6.60 -8.44 3.59
CA PRO A 508 -7.75 -7.53 3.45
C PRO A 508 -7.34 -6.04 3.55
N GLU A 509 -6.18 -5.75 4.13
CA GLU A 509 -5.62 -4.40 4.23
C GLU A 509 -5.46 -3.73 2.87
N PHE A 510 -5.14 -4.48 1.81
CA PHE A 510 -4.96 -3.94 0.47
C PHE A 510 -6.25 -3.44 -0.18
N LYS A 511 -7.41 -3.89 0.30
CA LYS A 511 -8.72 -3.45 -0.20
C LYS A 511 -9.40 -2.38 0.66
N SER A 512 -8.78 -1.96 1.75
CA SER A 512 -9.32 -0.89 2.61
C SER A 512 -9.08 0.50 1.99
N ARG A 513 -10.09 1.36 2.06
CA ARG A 513 -10.08 2.74 1.56
C ARG A 513 -10.56 3.68 2.67
N PRO A 514 -10.13 4.95 2.72
CA PRO A 514 -10.54 5.88 3.76
C PRO A 514 -12.04 6.18 3.74
N ASN A 515 -12.65 6.18 2.57
CA ASN A 515 -14.10 6.36 2.36
C ASN A 515 -14.89 5.04 2.43
N ARG A 516 -14.21 3.89 2.37
CA ARG A 516 -14.81 2.55 2.36
C ARG A 516 -13.91 1.58 3.12
N ALA A 517 -13.94 1.67 4.45
CA ALA A 517 -13.16 0.79 5.33
C ALA A 517 -13.52 -0.69 5.09
N HIS A 518 -12.48 -1.54 5.06
CA HIS A 518 -12.68 -2.98 4.85
C HIS A 518 -13.54 -3.60 5.95
N PRO A 519 -14.54 -4.46 5.64
CA PRO A 519 -15.51 -4.98 6.58
C PRO A 519 -14.91 -5.67 7.82
N LEU A 520 -13.83 -6.44 7.65
CA LEU A 520 -13.18 -7.14 8.76
C LEU A 520 -12.48 -6.19 9.73
N PHE A 521 -11.78 -5.18 9.23
CA PHE A 521 -11.17 -4.16 10.09
C PHE A 521 -12.25 -3.37 10.85
N ARG A 522 -13.36 -3.05 10.19
CA ARG A 522 -14.49 -2.39 10.82
C ARG A 522 -15.14 -3.26 11.91
N GLY A 523 -15.30 -4.57 11.66
CA GLY A 523 -15.81 -5.52 12.64
C GLY A 523 -14.86 -5.70 13.83
N PHE A 524 -13.57 -5.75 13.59
CA PHE A 524 -12.53 -5.84 14.62
C PHE A 524 -12.52 -4.61 15.54
N ILE A 525 -12.47 -3.39 14.97
CA ILE A 525 -12.49 -2.15 15.77
C ILE A 525 -13.83 -1.98 16.50
N ALA A 526 -14.96 -2.38 15.90
CA ALA A 526 -16.25 -2.36 16.58
C ALA A 526 -16.28 -3.29 17.80
N ALA A 527 -15.67 -4.47 17.70
CA ALA A 527 -15.56 -5.40 18.83
C ALA A 527 -14.64 -4.85 19.94
N ALA A 528 -13.52 -4.20 19.57
CA ALA A 528 -12.63 -3.53 20.52
C ALA A 528 -13.35 -2.41 21.29
N LEU A 529 -14.12 -1.58 20.61
CA LEU A 529 -14.95 -0.53 21.22
C LEU A 529 -16.00 -1.10 22.20
N ALA A 530 -16.66 -2.19 21.82
CA ALA A 530 -17.67 -2.82 22.65
C ALA A 530 -17.08 -3.40 23.96
N GLY A 531 -15.82 -3.89 23.91
CA GLY A 531 -15.08 -4.39 25.06
C GLY A 531 -14.82 -3.33 26.12
N GLN A 532 -14.56 -2.09 25.75
CA GLN A 532 -14.38 -0.96 26.67
C GLN A 532 -15.66 -0.65 27.46
N GLY A 533 -16.84 -0.77 26.81
CA GLY A 533 -18.14 -0.51 27.47
C GLY A 533 -18.53 -1.57 28.50
N GLY A 534 -17.99 -2.80 28.43
CA GLY A 534 -18.26 -3.88 29.37
C GLY A 534 -17.47 -3.79 30.69
N ASN A 535 -16.39 -3.02 30.73
CA ASN A 535 -15.55 -2.83 31.92
C ASN A 535 -16.01 -1.67 32.83
N ASN A 536 -17.07 -0.96 32.47
CA ASN A 536 -17.63 0.17 33.22
C ASN A 536 -18.98 -0.13 33.91
N VAL A 537 -19.31 -1.42 34.16
CA VAL A 537 -20.51 -1.80 34.93
C VAL A 537 -20.13 -2.64 36.16
#